data_9899360ebcc2838a17373cb036cc4d6e
#
_entry.id   9899360ebcc2838a17373cb036cc4d6e
#
_cell.length_a   1.000
_cell.length_b   1.000
_cell.length_c   1.000
_cell.angle_alpha   90.00
_cell.angle_beta   90.00
_cell.angle_gamma   90.00
#
_symmetry.space_group_name_H-M   'P 1'
#
loop_
_entity.id
_entity.type
_entity.pdbx_description
1 polymer ?
#
loop_
_entity_poly.entity_id
_entity_poly.type
_entity_poly.pdbx_seq_one_letter_code
_entity_poly.pdbx_strand_id
1 'polypeptide(L)'
;MSDSTVYYMDAHSESTETALAAKMITVFDAAGLDEIVKPNDIVAIKVHCGEWNNSAYLRPLYARQLADRIKELGGRPFVCDTTTSSYSPWGSRTSEIDILLTAERNGYSSATLGCPFICGDGFIGTSDFVVDIPEGYILKEAYVAQAIAAADALIASVSYTHLTLPTICSV
;
A
#
# COMPACT_ATOMS: atom_id res chain seq x y z
N MET A 1 -9.96 27.29 -1.17
CA MET A 1 -9.37 25.93 -1.30
C MET A 1 -7.89 26.09 -1.01
N SER A 2 -7.34 25.36 -0.07
CA SER A 2 -5.89 25.35 0.13
C SER A 2 -5.27 24.56 -1.02
N ASP A 3 -4.19 25.08 -1.61
CA ASP A 3 -3.44 24.36 -2.62
C ASP A 3 -2.83 23.09 -2.01
N SER A 4 -2.92 21.98 -2.73
CA SER A 4 -2.30 20.73 -2.30
C SER A 4 -0.82 20.73 -2.71
N THR A 5 0.07 20.42 -1.76
CA THR A 5 1.50 20.32 -2.03
C THR A 5 1.84 18.91 -2.51
N VAL A 6 2.58 18.81 -3.61
CA VAL A 6 3.11 17.55 -4.14
C VAL A 6 4.63 17.56 -4.03
N TYR A 7 5.18 16.53 -3.38
CA TYR A 7 6.62 16.33 -3.26
C TYR A 7 7.11 15.39 -4.35
N TYR A 8 8.16 15.78 -5.07
CA TYR A 8 8.65 15.06 -6.24
C TYR A 8 10.17 14.98 -6.23
N MET A 9 10.70 13.83 -6.63
CA MET A 9 12.09 13.64 -7.01
C MET A 9 12.16 12.90 -8.35
N ASP A 10 13.18 13.21 -9.17
CA ASP A 10 13.42 12.47 -10.42
C ASP A 10 13.89 11.04 -10.15
N ALA A 11 13.82 10.19 -11.16
CA ALA A 11 14.24 8.79 -11.08
C ALA A 11 15.71 8.57 -11.43
N HIS A 12 16.49 9.63 -11.70
CA HIS A 12 17.91 9.53 -11.99
C HIS A 12 18.71 9.06 -10.78
N SER A 13 19.63 8.12 -10.93
CA SER A 13 20.40 7.54 -9.83
C SER A 13 21.86 7.36 -10.28
N GLU A 14 22.78 7.85 -9.45
CA GLU A 14 24.24 7.74 -9.67
C GLU A 14 24.92 6.89 -8.58
N SER A 15 24.25 6.64 -7.47
CA SER A 15 24.77 5.90 -6.32
C SER A 15 23.66 5.16 -5.58
N THR A 16 24.03 4.37 -4.58
CA THR A 16 23.05 3.72 -3.68
C THR A 16 22.25 4.72 -2.87
N GLU A 17 22.83 5.84 -2.49
CA GLU A 17 22.20 6.91 -1.70
C GLU A 17 21.20 7.70 -2.56
N THR A 18 21.42 7.77 -3.87
CA THR A 18 20.53 8.42 -4.84
C THR A 18 19.62 7.42 -5.55
N ALA A 19 19.66 6.14 -5.19
CA ALA A 19 18.77 5.12 -5.74
C ALA A 19 17.30 5.44 -5.44
N LEU A 20 16.40 5.01 -6.32
CA LEU A 20 14.98 5.35 -6.26
C LEU A 20 14.33 4.98 -4.90
N ALA A 21 14.74 3.86 -4.31
CA ALA A 21 14.25 3.44 -3.00
C ALA A 21 14.69 4.39 -1.87
N ALA A 22 15.92 4.92 -1.92
CA ALA A 22 16.41 5.93 -0.97
C ALA A 22 15.69 7.27 -1.17
N LYS A 23 15.51 7.70 -2.40
CA LYS A 23 14.75 8.91 -2.75
C LYS A 23 13.30 8.87 -2.24
N MET A 24 12.67 7.70 -2.27
CA MET A 24 11.33 7.52 -1.73
C MET A 24 11.27 7.89 -0.24
N ILE A 25 12.24 7.47 0.56
CA ILE A 25 12.30 7.84 1.98
C ILE A 25 12.60 9.33 2.16
N THR A 26 13.46 9.91 1.35
CA THR A 26 13.69 11.36 1.37
C THR A 26 12.41 12.16 1.09
N VAL A 27 11.60 11.72 0.11
CA VAL A 27 10.30 12.34 -0.20
C VAL A 27 9.29 12.10 0.93
N PHE A 28 9.28 10.92 1.52
CA PHE A 28 8.44 10.57 2.67
C PHE A 28 8.68 11.53 3.85
N ASP A 29 9.94 11.72 4.25
CA ASP A 29 10.31 12.60 5.35
C ASP A 29 10.05 14.09 4.97
N ALA A 30 10.40 14.51 3.77
CA ALA A 30 10.17 15.89 3.32
C ALA A 30 8.68 16.27 3.26
N ALA A 31 7.80 15.27 3.04
CA ALA A 31 6.36 15.47 3.05
C ALA A 31 5.75 15.47 4.46
N GLY A 32 6.56 15.30 5.52
CA GLY A 32 6.10 15.23 6.91
C GLY A 32 5.34 13.93 7.23
N LEU A 33 5.52 12.88 6.42
CA LEU A 33 4.85 11.60 6.66
C LEU A 33 5.46 10.83 7.85
N ASP A 34 6.67 11.17 8.26
CA ASP A 34 7.29 10.69 9.49
C ASP A 34 6.56 11.18 10.74
N GLU A 35 5.94 12.36 10.70
CA GLU A 35 5.19 12.94 11.82
C GLU A 35 3.86 12.24 12.10
N ILE A 36 3.31 11.51 11.11
CA ILE A 36 2.04 10.77 11.28
C ILE A 36 2.22 9.45 12.02
N VAL A 37 3.46 8.93 12.12
CA VAL A 37 3.77 7.67 12.79
C VAL A 37 4.23 7.94 14.22
N LYS A 38 3.50 7.40 15.18
CA LYS A 38 3.85 7.48 16.60
C LYS A 38 4.39 6.15 17.12
N PRO A 39 5.15 6.17 18.21
CA PRO A 39 5.61 4.94 18.84
C PRO A 39 4.46 3.99 19.20
N ASN A 40 4.60 2.72 18.81
CA ASN A 40 3.64 1.62 18.92
C ASN A 40 2.43 1.67 17.97
N ASP A 41 2.28 2.69 17.12
CA ASP A 41 1.23 2.70 16.10
C ASP A 41 1.32 1.47 15.20
N ILE A 42 0.17 0.90 14.90
CA ILE A 42 0.01 -0.13 13.87
C ILE A 42 -0.15 0.60 12.53
N VAL A 43 0.82 0.42 11.63
CA VAL A 43 0.85 1.14 10.36
C VAL A 43 0.64 0.19 9.19
N ALA A 44 -0.43 0.41 8.43
CA ALA A 44 -0.72 -0.33 7.23
C ALA A 44 0.05 0.27 6.03
N ILE A 45 0.84 -0.56 5.35
CA ILE A 45 1.45 -0.21 4.05
C ILE A 45 0.63 -0.94 2.98
N LYS A 46 -0.29 -0.24 2.33
CA LYS A 46 -1.09 -0.81 1.26
C LYS A 46 -0.32 -0.77 -0.05
N VAL A 47 -0.19 -1.91 -0.67
CA VAL A 47 0.48 -2.10 -1.97
C VAL A 47 -0.48 -2.78 -2.97
N HIS A 48 -0.08 -2.84 -4.23
CA HIS A 48 -0.59 -3.84 -5.17
C HIS A 48 0.51 -4.90 -5.33
N CYS A 49 0.29 -6.08 -4.76
CA CYS A 49 1.29 -7.15 -4.76
C CYS A 49 1.47 -7.85 -6.12
N GLY A 50 0.71 -7.44 -7.13
CA GLY A 50 0.78 -7.96 -8.50
C GLY A 50 -0.25 -9.05 -8.78
N GLU A 51 -0.15 -9.62 -9.95
CA GLU A 51 -0.92 -10.77 -10.45
C GLU A 51 0.04 -11.85 -10.94
N TRP A 52 -0.43 -13.06 -11.13
CA TRP A 52 0.38 -14.12 -11.73
C TRP A 52 0.84 -13.71 -13.13
N ASN A 53 2.11 -13.96 -13.43
CA ASN A 53 2.75 -13.64 -14.70
C ASN A 53 2.77 -12.13 -15.07
N ASN A 54 2.39 -11.25 -14.17
CA ASN A 54 2.59 -9.82 -14.33
C ASN A 54 3.92 -9.41 -13.69
N SER A 55 4.75 -8.67 -14.43
CA SER A 55 6.02 -8.13 -13.93
C SER A 55 5.96 -6.64 -13.59
N ALA A 56 4.83 -5.98 -13.87
CA ALA A 56 4.63 -4.55 -13.68
C ALA A 56 3.91 -4.23 -12.36
N TYR A 57 4.43 -4.76 -11.24
CA TYR A 57 3.96 -4.47 -9.90
C TYR A 57 5.04 -3.75 -9.09
N LEU A 58 4.64 -3.14 -8.00
CA LEU A 58 5.58 -2.49 -7.08
C LEU A 58 6.54 -3.55 -6.51
N ARG A 59 7.85 -3.30 -6.59
CA ARG A 59 8.82 -4.26 -6.05
C ARG A 59 8.79 -4.25 -4.52
N PRO A 60 8.90 -5.41 -3.85
CA PRO A 60 8.91 -5.52 -2.39
C PRO A 60 9.95 -4.63 -1.70
N LEU A 61 11.04 -4.29 -2.39
CA LEU A 61 12.08 -3.38 -1.90
C LEU A 61 11.52 -2.04 -1.41
N TYR A 62 10.54 -1.47 -2.12
CA TYR A 62 9.95 -0.19 -1.71
C TYR A 62 9.12 -0.32 -0.43
N ALA A 63 8.33 -1.37 -0.34
CA ALA A 63 7.57 -1.68 0.88
C ALA A 63 8.50 -1.98 2.07
N ARG A 64 9.64 -2.65 1.82
CA ARG A 64 10.67 -2.91 2.82
C ARG A 64 11.27 -1.60 3.37
N GLN A 65 11.63 -0.66 2.52
CA GLN A 65 12.19 0.63 2.95
C GLN A 65 11.20 1.40 3.83
N LEU A 66 9.91 1.43 3.44
CA LEU A 66 8.87 2.03 4.27
C LEU A 66 8.72 1.30 5.61
N ALA A 67 8.70 -0.02 5.61
CA ALA A 67 8.60 -0.81 6.84
C ALA A 67 9.78 -0.56 7.80
N ASP A 68 10.99 -0.47 7.27
CA ASP A 68 12.17 -0.19 8.08
C ASP A 68 12.10 1.25 8.64
N ARG A 69 11.71 2.25 7.83
CA ARG A 69 11.55 3.63 8.29
C ARG A 69 10.47 3.76 9.37
N ILE A 70 9.33 3.10 9.22
CA ILE A 70 8.28 3.07 10.24
C ILE A 70 8.78 2.48 11.56
N LYS A 71 9.59 1.41 11.51
CA LYS A 71 10.18 0.82 12.72
C LYS A 71 11.17 1.76 13.39
N GLU A 72 11.98 2.49 12.61
CA GLU A 72 12.89 3.52 13.14
C GLU A 72 12.13 4.61 13.91
N LEU A 73 10.92 4.96 13.46
CA LEU A 73 10.00 5.88 14.12
C LEU A 73 9.29 5.26 15.34
N GLY A 74 9.50 3.97 15.59
CA GLY A 74 8.89 3.23 16.70
C GLY A 74 7.52 2.60 16.37
N GLY A 75 7.07 2.69 15.13
CA GLY A 75 5.82 2.09 14.67
C GLY A 75 5.93 0.58 14.40
N ARG A 76 4.79 -0.07 14.23
CA ARG A 76 4.63 -1.52 13.96
C ARG A 76 4.02 -1.72 12.57
N PRO A 77 4.84 -1.81 11.50
CA PRO A 77 4.33 -1.91 10.15
C PRO A 77 3.82 -3.30 9.82
N PHE A 78 2.84 -3.37 8.96
CA PHE A 78 2.50 -4.53 8.14
C PHE A 78 2.22 -4.10 6.70
N VAL A 79 2.49 -5.00 5.75
CA VAL A 79 2.15 -4.78 4.34
C VAL A 79 0.86 -5.52 4.04
N CYS A 80 -0.03 -4.93 3.27
CA CYS A 80 -1.27 -5.57 2.87
C CYS A 80 -1.67 -5.26 1.43
N ASP A 81 -2.44 -6.17 0.88
CA ASP A 81 -3.29 -5.95 -0.28
C ASP A 81 -4.66 -6.55 0.01
N THR A 82 -5.63 -6.31 -0.85
CA THR A 82 -6.99 -6.82 -0.71
C THR A 82 -7.31 -7.78 -1.85
N THR A 83 -8.32 -8.63 -1.67
CA THR A 83 -8.85 -9.44 -2.75
C THR A 83 -9.38 -8.54 -3.86
N THR A 84 -9.45 -9.07 -5.07
CA THR A 84 -10.12 -8.38 -6.18
C THR A 84 -11.58 -8.80 -6.23
N SER A 85 -12.40 -7.93 -6.81
CA SER A 85 -13.74 -8.28 -7.21
C SER A 85 -13.71 -9.56 -8.07
N SER A 86 -14.42 -10.59 -7.63
CA SER A 86 -14.35 -11.96 -8.16
C SER A 86 -15.08 -12.13 -9.50
N TYR A 87 -14.73 -11.32 -10.50
CA TYR A 87 -15.27 -11.51 -11.86
C TYR A 87 -14.68 -12.70 -12.60
N SER A 88 -13.64 -13.31 -12.04
CA SER A 88 -12.99 -14.44 -12.68
C SER A 88 -12.58 -15.48 -11.64
N PRO A 89 -13.07 -16.73 -11.76
CA PRO A 89 -12.58 -17.84 -10.98
C PRO A 89 -11.09 -18.18 -11.26
N TRP A 90 -10.49 -17.48 -12.20
CA TRP A 90 -9.09 -17.61 -12.62
C TRP A 90 -8.21 -16.47 -12.15
N GLY A 91 -8.74 -15.55 -11.35
CA GLY A 91 -7.95 -14.45 -10.78
C GLY A 91 -6.95 -14.94 -9.75
N SER A 92 -5.80 -14.32 -9.68
CA SER A 92 -4.74 -14.68 -8.74
C SER A 92 -4.84 -13.97 -7.38
N ARG A 93 -5.96 -13.29 -7.12
CA ARG A 93 -6.27 -12.58 -5.87
C ARG A 93 -7.76 -12.64 -5.52
N THR A 94 -8.43 -13.78 -5.76
CA THR A 94 -9.88 -13.92 -5.52
C THR A 94 -10.21 -14.35 -4.10
N SER A 95 -9.22 -14.85 -3.36
CA SER A 95 -9.31 -15.25 -1.97
C SER A 95 -8.01 -14.95 -1.22
N GLU A 96 -8.03 -15.02 0.10
CA GLU A 96 -6.82 -14.90 0.90
C GLU A 96 -5.73 -15.90 0.49
N ILE A 97 -6.11 -17.14 0.16
CA ILE A 97 -5.16 -18.16 -0.32
C ILE A 97 -4.47 -17.66 -1.58
N ASP A 98 -5.23 -17.15 -2.55
CA ASP A 98 -4.69 -16.69 -3.83
C ASP A 98 -3.80 -15.48 -3.66
N ILE A 99 -4.21 -14.50 -2.82
CA ILE A 99 -3.43 -13.28 -2.60
C ILE A 99 -2.12 -13.57 -1.86
N LEU A 100 -2.13 -14.46 -0.87
CA LEU A 100 -0.92 -14.86 -0.15
C LEU A 100 0.05 -15.61 -1.08
N LEU A 101 -0.45 -16.54 -1.91
CA LEU A 101 0.38 -17.22 -2.91
C LEU A 101 0.94 -16.24 -3.97
N THR A 102 0.14 -15.29 -4.41
CA THR A 102 0.57 -14.26 -5.36
C THR A 102 1.65 -13.37 -4.74
N ALA A 103 1.45 -12.93 -3.50
CA ALA A 103 2.42 -12.14 -2.76
C ALA A 103 3.76 -12.89 -2.62
N GLU A 104 3.74 -14.14 -2.17
CA GLU A 104 4.95 -14.97 -2.04
C GLU A 104 5.68 -15.16 -3.39
N ARG A 105 4.95 -15.45 -4.48
CA ARG A 105 5.54 -15.59 -5.83
C ARG A 105 6.20 -14.30 -6.31
N ASN A 106 5.66 -13.16 -5.93
CA ASN A 106 6.16 -11.84 -6.31
C ASN A 106 7.17 -11.28 -5.30
N GLY A 107 7.58 -12.09 -4.32
CA GLY A 107 8.64 -11.77 -3.35
C GLY A 107 8.17 -10.97 -2.13
N TYR A 108 6.86 -10.85 -1.89
CA TYR A 108 6.30 -10.21 -0.70
C TYR A 108 6.23 -11.20 0.47
N SER A 109 7.38 -11.71 0.91
CA SER A 109 7.49 -12.54 2.10
C SER A 109 7.84 -11.71 3.34
N SER A 110 7.55 -12.22 4.53
CA SER A 110 7.95 -11.54 5.78
C SER A 110 9.47 -11.38 5.89
N ALA A 111 10.25 -12.28 5.30
CA ALA A 111 11.70 -12.18 5.26
C ALA A 111 12.18 -11.01 4.39
N THR A 112 11.57 -10.84 3.22
CA THR A 112 11.89 -9.76 2.28
C THR A 112 11.43 -8.40 2.81
N LEU A 113 10.20 -8.35 3.33
CA LEU A 113 9.56 -7.12 3.81
C LEU A 113 10.06 -6.69 5.19
N GLY A 114 10.61 -7.62 5.98
CA GLY A 114 10.94 -7.39 7.38
C GLY A 114 9.73 -7.18 8.29
N CYS A 115 8.51 -7.36 7.79
CA CYS A 115 7.25 -7.27 8.52
C CYS A 115 6.23 -8.25 7.91
N PRO A 116 5.10 -8.55 8.58
CA PRO A 116 4.08 -9.41 8.01
C PRO A 116 3.47 -8.86 6.72
N PHE A 117 3.13 -9.76 5.78
CA PHE A 117 2.18 -9.50 4.71
C PHE A 117 0.85 -10.16 5.07
N ILE A 118 -0.26 -9.45 4.93
CA ILE A 118 -1.61 -9.93 5.25
C ILE A 118 -2.62 -9.59 4.16
N CYS A 119 -3.66 -10.42 4.05
CA CYS A 119 -4.86 -10.09 3.29
C CYS A 119 -5.73 -9.14 4.12
N GLY A 120 -5.98 -7.93 3.60
CA GLY A 120 -6.58 -6.85 4.37
C GLY A 120 -8.08 -6.98 4.59
N ASP A 121 -8.79 -7.70 3.71
CA ASP A 121 -10.25 -7.82 3.65
C ASP A 121 -10.78 -9.24 3.97
N GLY A 122 -9.92 -10.09 4.56
CA GLY A 122 -10.28 -11.44 5.03
C GLY A 122 -10.34 -12.48 3.92
N PHE A 123 -10.84 -13.67 4.29
CA PHE A 123 -10.70 -14.88 3.48
C PHE A 123 -11.33 -14.82 2.09
N ILE A 124 -12.46 -14.12 1.97
CA ILE A 124 -13.22 -13.98 0.70
C ILE A 124 -13.52 -12.51 0.35
N GLY A 125 -12.78 -11.55 0.92
CA GLY A 125 -12.96 -10.14 0.61
C GLY A 125 -14.22 -9.49 1.19
N THR A 126 -14.71 -10.00 2.32
CA THR A 126 -15.93 -9.51 2.98
C THR A 126 -15.72 -9.04 4.43
N SER A 127 -14.47 -8.98 4.87
CA SER A 127 -14.11 -8.44 6.17
C SER A 127 -13.91 -6.93 6.08
N ASP A 128 -15.00 -6.18 6.29
CA ASP A 128 -15.04 -4.73 6.16
C ASP A 128 -15.50 -4.05 7.45
N PHE A 129 -15.09 -2.78 7.61
CA PHE A 129 -15.73 -1.82 8.49
C PHE A 129 -16.54 -0.82 7.65
N VAL A 130 -17.74 -0.52 8.11
CA VAL A 130 -18.53 0.56 7.55
C VAL A 130 -18.07 1.87 8.20
N VAL A 131 -17.70 2.83 7.37
CA VAL A 131 -17.30 4.18 7.80
C VAL A 131 -18.35 5.16 7.34
N ASP A 132 -18.95 5.89 8.28
CA ASP A 132 -19.90 6.96 7.98
C ASP A 132 -19.18 8.16 7.38
N ILE A 133 -19.74 8.70 6.28
CA ILE A 133 -19.25 9.90 5.58
C ILE A 133 -20.39 10.93 5.51
N PRO A 134 -20.78 11.53 6.64
CA PRO A 134 -21.96 12.41 6.69
C PRO A 134 -21.83 13.61 5.74
N GLU A 135 -20.62 14.14 5.57
CA GLU A 135 -20.30 15.25 4.66
C GLU A 135 -20.00 14.78 3.23
N GLY A 136 -20.09 13.49 2.94
CA GLY A 136 -19.84 12.94 1.60
C GLY A 136 -20.82 13.54 0.57
N TYR A 137 -20.30 13.93 -0.58
CA TYR A 137 -21.14 14.57 -1.62
C TYR A 137 -22.11 13.56 -2.25
N ILE A 138 -21.65 12.35 -2.55
CA ILE A 138 -22.46 11.29 -3.16
C ILE A 138 -22.66 10.13 -2.16
N LEU A 139 -21.56 9.58 -1.64
CA LEU A 139 -21.60 8.45 -0.73
C LEU A 139 -21.74 8.94 0.73
N LYS A 140 -22.60 8.30 1.48
CA LYS A 140 -22.82 8.58 2.90
C LYS A 140 -22.14 7.57 3.82
N GLU A 141 -21.71 6.44 3.25
CA GLU A 141 -20.94 5.39 3.92
C GLU A 141 -19.92 4.79 2.94
N ALA A 142 -18.85 4.21 3.46
CA ALA A 142 -17.87 3.45 2.71
C ALA A 142 -17.50 2.17 3.45
N TYR A 143 -17.23 1.11 2.70
CA TYR A 143 -16.74 -0.16 3.22
C TYR A 143 -15.22 -0.17 3.12
N VAL A 144 -14.53 -0.22 4.25
CA VAL A 144 -13.08 -0.20 4.31
C VAL A 144 -12.57 -1.54 4.82
N ALA A 145 -11.61 -2.13 4.13
CA ALA A 145 -11.00 -3.40 4.52
C ALA A 145 -10.57 -3.39 6.00
N GLN A 146 -10.93 -4.43 6.73
CA GLN A 146 -10.81 -4.51 8.18
C GLN A 146 -9.40 -4.19 8.70
N ALA A 147 -8.36 -4.75 8.07
CA ALA A 147 -7.00 -4.53 8.51
C ALA A 147 -6.54 -3.07 8.33
N ILE A 148 -7.04 -2.41 7.28
CA ILE A 148 -6.75 -0.99 7.02
C ILE A 148 -7.49 -0.11 8.01
N ALA A 149 -8.78 -0.39 8.26
CA ALA A 149 -9.59 0.38 9.20
C ALA A 149 -9.13 0.23 10.66
N ALA A 150 -8.48 -0.89 11.00
CA ALA A 150 -7.95 -1.15 12.34
C ALA A 150 -6.54 -0.59 12.55
N ALA A 151 -5.88 -0.05 11.52
CA ALA A 151 -4.56 0.57 11.64
C ALA A 151 -4.67 2.01 12.15
N ASP A 152 -3.65 2.47 12.89
CA ASP A 152 -3.55 3.85 13.38
C ASP A 152 -3.16 4.81 12.25
N ALA A 153 -2.41 4.32 11.25
CA ALA A 153 -2.04 5.08 10.07
C ALA A 153 -2.00 4.19 8.81
N LEU A 154 -2.27 4.80 7.66
CA LEU A 154 -2.24 4.15 6.34
C LEU A 154 -1.26 4.87 5.42
N ILE A 155 -0.35 4.11 4.81
CA ILE A 155 0.53 4.57 3.73
C ILE A 155 0.16 3.78 2.47
N ALA A 156 -0.40 4.47 1.47
CA ALA A 156 -0.68 3.87 0.17
C ALA A 156 0.55 3.98 -0.74
N SER A 157 1.23 2.85 -0.96
CA SER A 157 2.39 2.76 -1.85
C SER A 157 1.93 2.21 -3.20
N VAL A 158 1.82 3.11 -4.19
CA VAL A 158 1.14 2.82 -5.45
C VAL A 158 2.11 2.93 -6.63
N SER A 159 2.01 1.98 -7.57
CA SER A 159 2.66 2.05 -8.87
C SER A 159 1.59 2.05 -9.97
N TYR A 160 1.58 3.09 -10.77
CA TYR A 160 0.66 3.25 -11.91
C TYR A 160 1.43 3.16 -13.22
N THR A 161 1.80 1.96 -13.64
CA THR A 161 2.62 1.76 -14.85
C THR A 161 1.84 1.98 -16.15
N HIS A 162 0.51 2.05 -16.10
CA HIS A 162 -0.36 2.14 -17.29
C HIS A 162 -1.38 3.27 -17.23
N LEU A 163 -1.33 4.15 -16.25
CA LEU A 163 -2.21 5.31 -16.22
C LEU A 163 -1.69 6.39 -17.15
N THR A 164 -2.44 6.69 -18.19
CA THR A 164 -2.29 7.89 -18.99
C THR A 164 -3.19 8.99 -18.44
N LEU A 165 -2.76 10.26 -18.56
CA LEU A 165 -3.44 11.42 -17.98
C LEU A 165 -4.94 11.59 -18.27
N PRO A 166 -5.59 11.02 -19.28
CA PRO A 166 -7.05 11.05 -19.36
C PRO A 166 -7.76 10.01 -18.49
N THR A 167 -7.06 9.10 -17.87
CA THR A 167 -7.63 8.01 -17.05
C THR A 167 -7.71 8.38 -15.56
N ILE A 168 -7.93 9.65 -15.25
CA ILE A 168 -8.06 10.17 -13.89
C ILE A 168 -9.41 9.79 -13.23
N CYS A 169 -10.14 8.85 -13.79
CA CYS A 169 -11.41 8.39 -13.24
C CYS A 169 -11.41 6.88 -12.99
N SER A 170 -10.38 6.33 -12.38
CA SER A 170 -10.49 5.06 -11.69
C SER A 170 -10.54 5.32 -10.20
N VAL A 171 -11.74 5.43 -9.71
CA VAL A 171 -12.05 5.31 -8.29
C VAL A 171 -11.87 3.86 -7.89
#